data_be7138d909e9be204427f3b6aaf8386c
#
_entry.id   be7138d909e9be204427f3b6aaf8386c
#
_cell.length_a   1.000
_cell.length_b   1.000
_cell.length_c   1.000
_cell.angle_alpha   90.00
_cell.angle_beta   90.00
_cell.angle_gamma   90.00
#
_symmetry.space_group_name_H-M   'P 1'
#
loop_
_entity.id
_entity.type
_entity.pdbx_description
1 polymer ?
#
loop_
_entity_poly.entity_id
_entity_poly.type
_entity_poly.pdbx_seq_one_letter_code
_entity_poly.pdbx_strand_id
1 'polypeptide(L)'
;MVTATKERTVETNVEQSKGNGQKTNVLQVENLEIFYGEKRAVNGISLDIEKNSVTALIGPSGCGKSTFLRSINRMNDLIPGARAKGEIIYEDLNILSEQINVVALRKEIGMVFQKPNPFPKSIYQNLTHALKFAGIRKKSELDGIVEESLRKAALWEEVKDRLHKSALALSGGQQQRLCIARTIAMKPTVMLLDEPSSALDPISNAKVEDLIVDLKKDYSIIIVTHNMQQASRISDKTAFFLSGDLIEYDLTEKIFTNPSQTKTEEYITGRFG
;
A
#
# COMPACT_ATOMS: atom_id res chain seq x y z
N MET A 1 -1.58 40.55 -37.01
CA MET A 1 -2.80 39.88 -36.51
C MET A 1 -2.35 38.79 -35.56
N VAL A 2 -2.44 39.04 -34.26
CA VAL A 2 -2.03 38.14 -33.19
C VAL A 2 -3.32 37.66 -32.52
N THR A 3 -3.62 36.38 -32.63
CA THR A 3 -4.78 35.75 -32.01
C THR A 3 -4.41 35.32 -30.58
N ALA A 4 -5.05 35.95 -29.60
CA ALA A 4 -4.93 35.66 -28.19
C ALA A 4 -5.66 34.34 -27.85
N THR A 5 -4.96 33.42 -27.22
CA THR A 5 -5.52 32.19 -26.66
C THR A 5 -6.12 32.50 -25.27
N LYS A 6 -7.40 32.27 -25.12
CA LYS A 6 -8.14 32.44 -23.87
C LYS A 6 -7.78 31.32 -22.89
N GLU A 7 -7.21 31.67 -21.76
CA GLU A 7 -7.17 30.82 -20.57
C GLU A 7 -8.59 30.67 -19.99
N ARG A 8 -9.06 29.44 -19.87
CA ARG A 8 -10.28 29.11 -19.13
C ARG A 8 -9.90 28.82 -17.68
N THR A 9 -10.19 29.77 -16.81
CA THR A 9 -10.25 29.59 -15.37
C THR A 9 -11.47 28.71 -15.03
N VAL A 10 -11.26 27.54 -14.46
CA VAL A 10 -12.32 26.70 -13.91
C VAL A 10 -12.55 27.14 -12.48
N GLU A 11 -13.63 27.88 -12.23
CA GLU A 11 -14.13 28.16 -10.90
C GLU A 11 -14.79 26.90 -10.35
N THR A 12 -14.20 26.31 -9.32
CA THR A 12 -14.80 25.20 -8.55
C THR A 12 -15.80 25.73 -7.56
N ASN A 13 -17.07 25.61 -7.85
CA ASN A 13 -18.15 25.74 -6.88
C ASN A 13 -18.09 24.56 -5.90
N VAL A 14 -17.60 24.81 -4.69
CA VAL A 14 -17.72 23.89 -3.56
C VAL A 14 -19.06 24.11 -2.90
N GLU A 15 -20.07 23.37 -3.31
CA GLU A 15 -21.30 23.21 -2.55
C GLU A 15 -21.02 22.30 -1.34
N GLN A 16 -21.19 22.85 -0.16
CA GLN A 16 -21.10 22.13 1.12
C GLN A 16 -22.33 21.22 1.26
N SER A 17 -22.19 19.93 0.97
CA SER A 17 -23.12 18.91 1.42
C SER A 17 -22.69 18.43 2.82
N LYS A 18 -23.31 18.96 3.86
CA LYS A 18 -23.35 18.36 5.20
C LYS A 18 -24.27 17.14 5.13
N GLY A 19 -23.73 15.94 5.31
CA GLY A 19 -24.54 14.75 5.43
C GLY A 19 -23.73 13.49 5.67
N ASN A 20 -23.91 12.86 6.81
CA ASN A 20 -23.57 11.50 7.21
C ASN A 20 -22.16 10.97 6.85
N GLY A 21 -21.42 10.52 7.86
CA GLY A 21 -20.05 9.98 7.75
C GLY A 21 -19.92 8.69 6.93
N GLN A 22 -20.24 8.76 5.65
CA GLN A 22 -19.85 7.74 4.67
C GLN A 22 -18.36 7.94 4.41
N LYS A 23 -17.54 7.00 4.86
CA LYS A 23 -16.14 6.93 4.45
C LYS A 23 -16.10 6.82 2.93
N THR A 24 -15.43 7.76 2.28
CA THR A 24 -15.26 7.74 0.82
C THR A 24 -14.24 6.65 0.46
N ASN A 25 -14.52 5.89 -0.60
CA ASN A 25 -13.58 4.90 -1.12
C ASN A 25 -12.39 5.61 -1.77
N VAL A 26 -11.19 5.08 -1.57
CA VAL A 26 -9.97 5.51 -2.25
C VAL A 26 -9.71 4.69 -3.50
N LEU A 27 -10.14 3.43 -3.48
CA LEU A 27 -10.06 2.50 -4.62
C LEU A 27 -11.36 1.71 -4.72
N GLN A 28 -11.81 1.46 -5.95
CA GLN A 28 -12.89 0.55 -6.26
C GLN A 28 -12.37 -0.49 -7.24
N VAL A 29 -12.54 -1.76 -6.91
CA VAL A 29 -12.09 -2.88 -7.74
C VAL A 29 -13.32 -3.63 -8.21
N GLU A 30 -13.44 -3.81 -9.54
CA GLU A 30 -14.58 -4.47 -10.17
C GLU A 30 -14.13 -5.63 -11.08
N ASN A 31 -14.60 -6.82 -10.75
CA ASN A 31 -14.37 -8.06 -11.51
C ASN A 31 -12.90 -8.27 -11.92
N LEU A 32 -11.96 -7.98 -11.02
CA LEU A 32 -10.54 -8.07 -11.30
C LEU A 32 -10.10 -9.53 -11.47
N GLU A 33 -9.58 -9.85 -12.63
CA GLU A 33 -8.95 -11.12 -12.96
C GLU A 33 -7.47 -10.89 -13.29
N ILE A 34 -6.59 -11.74 -12.75
CA ILE A 34 -5.15 -11.69 -13.07
C ILE A 34 -4.70 -13.06 -13.56
N PHE A 35 -3.99 -13.05 -14.68
CA PHE A 35 -3.43 -14.26 -15.31
C PHE A 35 -1.92 -14.16 -15.38
N TYR A 36 -1.26 -15.30 -15.20
CA TYR A 36 0.15 -15.53 -15.51
C TYR A 36 0.23 -16.66 -16.56
N GLY A 37 0.44 -16.29 -17.82
CA GLY A 37 0.24 -17.22 -18.93
C GLY A 37 -1.19 -17.73 -18.97
N GLU A 38 -1.39 -19.05 -18.89
CA GLU A 38 -2.72 -19.68 -18.86
C GLU A 38 -3.30 -19.80 -17.44
N LYS A 39 -2.49 -19.61 -16.40
CA LYS A 39 -2.95 -19.75 -15.03
C LYS A 39 -3.67 -18.48 -14.55
N ARG A 40 -4.94 -18.62 -14.15
CA ARG A 40 -5.70 -17.57 -13.47
C ARG A 40 -5.33 -17.56 -11.98
N ALA A 41 -4.79 -16.45 -11.51
CA ALA A 41 -4.30 -16.28 -10.14
C ALA A 41 -5.25 -15.46 -9.25
N VAL A 42 -6.14 -14.67 -9.88
CA VAL A 42 -7.21 -13.89 -9.23
C VAL A 42 -8.47 -14.02 -10.08
N ASN A 43 -9.61 -14.34 -9.44
CA ASN A 43 -10.79 -14.90 -10.10
C ASN A 43 -12.01 -13.94 -10.08
N GLY A 44 -11.89 -12.73 -10.60
CA GLY A 44 -13.03 -11.79 -10.69
C GLY A 44 -13.39 -11.16 -9.36
N ILE A 45 -12.41 -10.59 -8.66
CA ILE A 45 -12.58 -9.98 -7.35
C ILE A 45 -13.17 -8.58 -7.49
N SER A 46 -14.18 -8.30 -6.65
CA SER A 46 -14.75 -6.96 -6.49
C SER A 46 -14.72 -6.58 -5.01
N LEU A 47 -14.13 -5.43 -4.69
CA LEU A 47 -14.12 -4.85 -3.34
C LEU A 47 -13.74 -3.37 -3.38
N ASP A 48 -14.16 -2.64 -2.36
CA ASP A 48 -13.88 -1.22 -2.17
C ASP A 48 -12.90 -1.01 -1.02
N ILE A 49 -11.89 -0.16 -1.22
CA ILE A 49 -10.94 0.25 -0.18
C ILE A 49 -11.32 1.63 0.34
N GLU A 50 -11.55 1.72 1.63
CA GLU A 50 -11.89 2.98 2.29
C GLU A 50 -10.67 3.89 2.45
N LYS A 51 -10.91 5.19 2.33
CA LYS A 51 -9.87 6.20 2.58
C LYS A 51 -9.46 6.23 4.05
N ASN A 52 -8.16 6.44 4.31
CA ASN A 52 -7.59 6.56 5.66
C ASN A 52 -7.98 5.39 6.58
N SER A 53 -7.84 4.19 6.06
CA SER A 53 -8.11 2.94 6.75
C SER A 53 -7.03 1.91 6.45
N VAL A 54 -6.99 0.85 7.26
CA VAL A 54 -6.16 -0.34 6.99
C VAL A 54 -7.04 -1.49 6.54
N THR A 55 -6.83 -1.98 5.32
CA THR A 55 -7.45 -3.21 4.81
C THR A 55 -6.42 -4.34 4.81
N ALA A 56 -6.66 -5.39 5.60
CA ALA A 56 -5.82 -6.58 5.60
C ALA A 56 -6.30 -7.62 4.57
N LEU A 57 -5.36 -8.20 3.84
CA LEU A 57 -5.59 -9.35 2.97
C LEU A 57 -4.99 -10.58 3.64
N ILE A 58 -5.85 -11.54 4.03
CA ILE A 58 -5.46 -12.78 4.70
C ILE A 58 -5.78 -14.01 3.83
N GLY A 59 -5.18 -15.15 4.14
CA GLY A 59 -5.40 -16.41 3.43
C GLY A 59 -4.12 -17.23 3.28
N PRO A 60 -4.21 -18.50 2.84
CA PRO A 60 -3.07 -19.39 2.71
C PRO A 60 -2.04 -18.88 1.68
N SER A 61 -0.82 -19.42 1.75
CA SER A 61 0.22 -19.07 0.78
C SER A 61 -0.20 -19.44 -0.65
N GLY A 62 0.08 -18.56 -1.61
CA GLY A 62 -0.24 -18.79 -3.02
C GLY A 62 -1.70 -18.58 -3.42
N CYS A 63 -2.58 -18.12 -2.52
CA CYS A 63 -4.00 -17.89 -2.82
C CYS A 63 -4.31 -16.58 -3.59
N GLY A 64 -3.30 -15.81 -4.03
CA GLY A 64 -3.50 -14.62 -4.88
C GLY A 64 -3.38 -13.27 -4.19
N LYS A 65 -3.20 -13.17 -2.86
CA LYS A 65 -3.12 -11.88 -2.11
C LYS A 65 -2.08 -10.90 -2.67
N SER A 66 -0.83 -11.32 -2.77
CA SER A 66 0.24 -10.46 -3.31
C SER A 66 0.06 -10.16 -4.79
N THR A 67 -0.57 -11.06 -5.55
CA THR A 67 -0.96 -10.81 -6.95
C THR A 67 -2.01 -9.71 -7.02
N PHE A 68 -3.06 -9.78 -6.18
CA PHE A 68 -4.07 -8.74 -6.07
C PHE A 68 -3.44 -7.42 -5.61
N LEU A 69 -2.63 -7.42 -4.54
CA LEU A 69 -1.96 -6.23 -4.03
C LEU A 69 -1.13 -5.53 -5.12
N ARG A 70 -0.33 -6.29 -5.86
CA ARG A 70 0.57 -5.78 -6.92
C ARG A 70 -0.18 -5.31 -8.17
N SER A 71 -1.43 -5.68 -8.38
CA SER A 71 -2.23 -5.15 -9.47
C SER A 71 -2.64 -3.69 -9.24
N ILE A 72 -2.81 -3.28 -7.99
CA ILE A 72 -3.23 -1.93 -7.60
C ILE A 72 -2.22 -0.85 -8.03
N ASN A 73 -0.92 -1.17 -8.11
CA ASN A 73 0.10 -0.26 -8.63
C ASN A 73 0.78 -0.77 -9.92
N ARG A 74 0.14 -1.75 -10.58
CA ARG A 74 0.59 -2.32 -11.84
C ARG A 74 2.00 -2.96 -11.80
N MET A 75 2.42 -3.44 -10.61
CA MET A 75 3.70 -4.17 -10.50
C MET A 75 3.66 -5.51 -11.21
N ASN A 76 2.47 -6.11 -11.43
CA ASN A 76 2.34 -7.34 -12.21
C ASN A 76 2.74 -7.16 -13.68
N ASP A 77 2.68 -5.95 -14.24
CA ASP A 77 3.11 -5.65 -15.60
C ASP A 77 4.60 -5.95 -15.85
N LEU A 78 5.39 -6.05 -14.78
CA LEU A 78 6.82 -6.39 -14.85
C LEU A 78 7.05 -7.91 -15.00
N ILE A 79 5.99 -8.72 -14.89
CA ILE A 79 6.07 -10.18 -14.99
C ILE A 79 5.71 -10.58 -16.42
N PRO A 80 6.62 -11.23 -17.17
CA PRO A 80 6.32 -11.69 -18.53
C PRO A 80 5.07 -12.59 -18.58
N GLY A 81 4.14 -12.26 -19.49
CA GLY A 81 2.89 -13.01 -19.66
C GLY A 81 1.81 -12.70 -18.61
N ALA A 82 2.01 -11.71 -17.73
CA ALA A 82 0.96 -11.23 -16.85
C ALA A 82 -0.10 -10.46 -17.66
N ARG A 83 -1.37 -10.71 -17.34
CA ARG A 83 -2.52 -10.01 -17.95
C ARG A 83 -3.55 -9.73 -16.87
N ALA A 84 -4.17 -8.54 -16.93
CA ALA A 84 -5.27 -8.13 -16.06
C ALA A 84 -6.54 -7.93 -16.89
N LYS A 85 -7.71 -8.26 -16.30
CA LYS A 85 -9.05 -7.92 -16.79
C LYS A 85 -9.86 -7.36 -15.64
N GLY A 86 -10.96 -6.67 -15.97
CA GLY A 86 -11.76 -5.94 -14.98
C GLY A 86 -11.28 -4.51 -14.83
N GLU A 87 -11.64 -3.87 -13.73
CA GLU A 87 -11.34 -2.48 -13.49
C GLU A 87 -10.80 -2.24 -12.07
N ILE A 88 -9.89 -1.29 -11.96
CA ILE A 88 -9.46 -0.71 -10.68
C ILE A 88 -9.56 0.80 -10.84
N ILE A 89 -10.52 1.41 -10.15
CA ILE A 89 -10.79 2.84 -10.21
C ILE A 89 -10.06 3.55 -9.06
N TYR A 90 -9.24 4.51 -9.41
CA TYR A 90 -8.56 5.44 -8.52
C TYR A 90 -8.74 6.86 -9.05
N GLU A 91 -9.29 7.79 -8.25
CA GLU A 91 -9.59 9.16 -8.68
C GLU A 91 -10.37 9.22 -10.02
N ASP A 92 -11.44 8.42 -10.11
CA ASP A 92 -12.31 8.30 -11.29
C ASP A 92 -11.61 7.78 -12.57
N LEU A 93 -10.39 7.28 -12.47
CA LEU A 93 -9.62 6.72 -13.57
C LEU A 93 -9.45 5.20 -13.41
N ASN A 94 -9.74 4.44 -14.46
CA ASN A 94 -9.36 3.02 -14.49
C ASN A 94 -7.84 2.90 -14.67
N ILE A 95 -7.14 2.53 -13.59
CA ILE A 95 -5.67 2.45 -13.59
C ILE A 95 -5.12 1.28 -14.41
N LEU A 96 -5.95 0.35 -14.86
CA LEU A 96 -5.53 -0.73 -15.79
C LEU A 96 -5.49 -0.27 -17.25
N SER A 97 -6.02 0.93 -17.57
CA SER A 97 -5.98 1.50 -18.92
C SER A 97 -4.53 1.68 -19.42
N GLU A 98 -4.32 1.45 -20.71
CA GLU A 98 -3.01 1.67 -21.38
C GLU A 98 -2.57 3.13 -21.37
N GLN A 99 -3.51 4.06 -21.21
CA GLN A 99 -3.24 5.51 -21.19
C GLN A 99 -2.64 5.99 -19.87
N ILE A 100 -2.67 5.18 -18.82
CA ILE A 100 -2.18 5.56 -17.49
C ILE A 100 -0.65 5.66 -17.48
N ASN A 101 -0.15 6.79 -16.98
CA ASN A 101 1.26 6.94 -16.68
C ASN A 101 1.61 6.13 -15.41
N VAL A 102 2.16 4.93 -15.60
CA VAL A 102 2.49 4.00 -14.52
C VAL A 102 3.53 4.57 -13.56
N VAL A 103 4.41 5.47 -14.01
CA VAL A 103 5.40 6.13 -13.13
C VAL A 103 4.71 7.12 -12.19
N ALA A 104 3.75 7.89 -12.70
CA ALA A 104 2.93 8.79 -11.89
C ALA A 104 2.06 7.98 -10.90
N LEU A 105 1.39 6.92 -11.38
CA LEU A 105 0.59 6.03 -10.54
C LEU A 105 1.40 5.48 -9.35
N ARG A 106 2.62 5.02 -9.57
CA ARG A 106 3.49 4.45 -8.52
C ARG A 106 4.03 5.48 -7.53
N LYS A 107 3.89 6.78 -7.80
CA LYS A 107 4.13 7.83 -6.80
C LYS A 107 2.94 7.97 -5.85
N GLU A 108 1.72 7.92 -6.40
CA GLU A 108 0.47 8.02 -5.65
C GLU A 108 0.16 6.72 -4.87
N ILE A 109 0.52 5.56 -5.43
CA ILE A 109 0.30 4.24 -4.83
C ILE A 109 1.65 3.57 -4.57
N GLY A 110 2.21 3.88 -3.41
CA GLY A 110 3.53 3.39 -2.98
C GLY A 110 3.51 1.94 -2.51
N MET A 111 4.65 1.25 -2.60
CA MET A 111 4.75 -0.16 -2.18
C MET A 111 5.96 -0.42 -1.31
N VAL A 112 5.74 -1.21 -0.25
CA VAL A 112 6.77 -1.80 0.62
C VAL A 112 6.74 -3.30 0.44
N PHE A 113 7.89 -3.89 0.13
CA PHE A 113 8.03 -5.32 -0.16
C PHE A 113 8.30 -6.14 1.11
N GLN A 114 8.02 -7.43 1.02
CA GLN A 114 8.25 -8.41 2.09
C GLN A 114 9.70 -8.42 2.59
N LYS A 115 10.66 -8.46 1.67
CA LYS A 115 12.08 -8.34 2.02
C LYS A 115 12.48 -6.87 1.95
N PRO A 116 13.10 -6.34 3.03
CA PRO A 116 13.68 -5.00 2.96
C PRO A 116 14.61 -4.87 1.76
N ASN A 117 14.44 -3.81 0.99
CA ASN A 117 15.20 -3.57 -0.23
C ASN A 117 15.78 -2.15 -0.27
N PRO A 118 16.54 -1.73 0.74
CA PRO A 118 17.21 -0.44 0.68
C PRO A 118 18.21 -0.43 -0.48
N PHE A 119 18.34 0.70 -1.15
CA PHE A 119 19.38 0.87 -2.16
C PHE A 119 20.76 0.77 -1.50
N PRO A 120 21.79 0.26 -2.20
CA PRO A 120 23.18 0.22 -1.70
C PRO A 120 23.79 1.63 -1.69
N LYS A 121 23.15 2.52 -0.96
CA LYS A 121 23.42 3.94 -0.78
C LYS A 121 23.30 4.31 0.69
N SER A 122 23.57 5.58 1.03
CA SER A 122 23.37 6.06 2.40
C SER A 122 21.88 6.09 2.78
N ILE A 123 21.59 6.19 4.06
CA ILE A 123 20.23 6.35 4.60
C ILE A 123 19.58 7.59 3.96
N TYR A 124 20.27 8.73 3.96
CA TYR A 124 19.82 9.97 3.33
C TYR A 124 19.52 9.80 1.84
N GLN A 125 20.41 9.13 1.09
CA GLN A 125 20.21 8.92 -0.33
C GLN A 125 19.05 7.97 -0.65
N ASN A 126 18.71 7.03 0.23
CA ASN A 126 17.55 6.17 0.06
C ASN A 126 16.24 6.98 0.00
N LEU A 127 16.12 8.04 0.77
CA LEU A 127 14.94 8.91 0.74
C LEU A 127 15.01 9.94 -0.39
N THR A 128 16.19 10.56 -0.60
CA THR A 128 16.30 11.70 -1.52
C THR A 128 16.43 11.31 -2.99
N HIS A 129 16.72 10.04 -3.29
CA HIS A 129 16.94 9.61 -4.68
C HIS A 129 15.70 9.85 -5.57
N ALA A 130 14.55 9.33 -5.17
CA ALA A 130 13.30 9.50 -5.90
C ALA A 130 12.83 10.97 -5.92
N LEU A 131 13.00 11.70 -4.82
CA LEU A 131 12.66 13.13 -4.71
C LEU A 131 13.44 13.99 -5.73
N LYS A 132 14.73 13.69 -5.90
CA LYS A 132 15.56 14.37 -6.91
C LYS A 132 15.10 14.11 -8.33
N PHE A 133 14.67 12.89 -8.64
CA PHE A 133 14.05 12.58 -9.94
C PHE A 133 12.69 13.26 -10.11
N ALA A 134 11.95 13.46 -9.02
CA ALA A 134 10.72 14.25 -9.02
C ALA A 134 10.94 15.78 -9.12
N GLY A 135 12.22 16.23 -9.22
CA GLY A 135 12.56 17.64 -9.41
C GLY A 135 12.91 18.41 -8.15
N ILE A 136 12.81 17.82 -6.95
CA ILE A 136 13.16 18.48 -5.68
C ILE A 136 14.68 18.50 -5.55
N ARG A 137 15.29 19.69 -5.63
CA ARG A 137 16.76 19.85 -5.63
C ARG A 137 17.29 20.69 -4.47
N LYS A 138 16.42 21.50 -3.84
CA LYS A 138 16.82 22.39 -2.75
C LYS A 138 17.17 21.56 -1.52
N LYS A 139 18.42 21.71 -1.01
CA LYS A 139 18.94 20.89 0.10
C LYS A 139 18.07 21.01 1.35
N SER A 140 17.66 22.22 1.75
CA SER A 140 16.85 22.44 2.94
C SER A 140 15.48 21.78 2.86
N GLU A 141 14.89 21.68 1.67
CA GLU A 141 13.63 20.95 1.46
C GLU A 141 13.83 19.45 1.57
N LEU A 142 14.89 18.91 0.94
CA LEU A 142 15.26 17.51 1.06
C LEU A 142 15.54 17.12 2.50
N ASP A 143 16.28 17.94 3.25
CA ASP A 143 16.60 17.71 4.67
C ASP A 143 15.32 17.63 5.51
N GLY A 144 14.36 18.55 5.29
CA GLY A 144 13.08 18.53 5.97
C GLY A 144 12.24 17.28 5.67
N ILE A 145 12.15 16.88 4.39
CA ILE A 145 11.42 15.68 3.99
C ILE A 145 12.08 14.42 4.60
N VAL A 146 13.41 14.35 4.61
CA VAL A 146 14.15 13.24 5.20
C VAL A 146 13.85 13.11 6.68
N GLU A 147 13.93 14.20 7.44
CA GLU A 147 13.64 14.19 8.87
C GLU A 147 12.19 13.81 9.13
N GLU A 148 11.22 14.45 8.47
CA GLU A 148 9.79 14.14 8.61
C GLU A 148 9.49 12.67 8.32
N SER A 149 10.00 12.14 7.21
CA SER A 149 9.76 10.75 6.80
C SER A 149 10.37 9.74 7.76
N LEU A 150 11.58 10.01 8.29
CA LEU A 150 12.23 9.15 9.27
C LEU A 150 11.53 9.22 10.64
N ARG A 151 11.01 10.39 11.03
CA ARG A 151 10.19 10.53 12.25
C ARG A 151 8.89 9.75 12.12
N LYS A 152 8.15 9.92 11.01
CA LYS A 152 6.93 9.16 10.72
C LYS A 152 7.18 7.65 10.69
N ALA A 153 8.35 7.19 10.26
CA ALA A 153 8.75 5.79 10.28
C ALA A 153 9.35 5.31 11.61
N ALA A 154 9.26 6.11 12.68
CA ALA A 154 9.84 5.84 13.99
C ALA A 154 11.33 5.39 13.92
N LEU A 155 12.10 5.99 13.01
CA LEU A 155 13.51 5.64 12.77
C LEU A 155 14.49 6.79 13.04
N TRP A 156 14.00 8.04 13.09
CA TRP A 156 14.84 9.24 13.21
C TRP A 156 15.85 9.16 14.35
N GLU A 157 15.39 8.89 15.57
CA GLU A 157 16.25 8.89 16.76
C GLU A 157 17.37 7.82 16.70
N GLU A 158 17.14 6.75 15.93
CA GLU A 158 18.10 5.69 15.76
C GLU A 158 19.17 6.00 14.70
N VAL A 159 18.91 6.95 13.76
CA VAL A 159 19.76 7.15 12.58
C VAL A 159 20.21 8.59 12.33
N LYS A 160 19.68 9.59 13.06
CA LYS A 160 19.94 11.02 12.83
C LYS A 160 21.44 11.38 12.77
N ASP A 161 22.27 10.73 13.56
CA ASP A 161 23.72 11.00 13.63
C ASP A 161 24.54 10.21 12.58
N ARG A 162 23.86 9.38 11.77
CA ARG A 162 24.51 8.51 10.77
C ARG A 162 23.79 8.47 9.42
N LEU A 163 23.08 9.54 9.05
CA LEU A 163 22.30 9.63 7.79
C LEU A 163 23.13 9.37 6.52
N HIS A 164 24.43 9.67 6.57
CA HIS A 164 25.35 9.46 5.45
C HIS A 164 26.05 8.10 5.46
N LYS A 165 25.79 7.24 6.46
CA LYS A 165 26.27 5.86 6.48
C LYS A 165 25.42 4.95 5.59
N SER A 166 25.99 3.80 5.22
CA SER A 166 25.31 2.82 4.35
C SER A 166 24.01 2.32 4.98
N ALA A 167 22.92 2.31 4.21
CA ALA A 167 21.64 1.75 4.62
C ALA A 167 21.70 0.23 4.83
N LEU A 168 22.64 -0.46 4.16
CA LEU A 168 22.83 -1.90 4.32
C LEU A 168 23.43 -2.29 5.69
N ALA A 169 24.01 -1.33 6.43
CA ALA A 169 24.51 -1.55 7.79
C ALA A 169 23.43 -1.49 8.87
N LEU A 170 22.18 -1.21 8.50
CA LEU A 170 21.03 -1.21 9.41
C LEU A 170 20.58 -2.65 9.71
N SER A 171 19.96 -2.86 10.89
CA SER A 171 19.28 -4.12 11.20
C SER A 171 18.07 -4.35 10.25
N GLY A 172 17.58 -5.58 10.14
CA GLY A 172 16.44 -5.91 9.28
C GLY A 172 15.21 -5.03 9.54
N GLY A 173 14.85 -4.85 10.82
CA GLY A 173 13.74 -3.98 11.21
C GLY A 173 13.98 -2.50 10.89
N GLN A 174 15.23 -2.01 11.05
CA GLN A 174 15.60 -0.65 10.65
C GLN A 174 15.55 -0.48 9.13
N GLN A 175 16.01 -1.47 8.36
CA GLN A 175 15.93 -1.47 6.90
C GLN A 175 14.47 -1.44 6.43
N GLN A 176 13.59 -2.20 7.07
CA GLN A 176 12.17 -2.21 6.72
C GLN A 176 11.51 -0.84 7.01
N ARG A 177 11.77 -0.26 8.19
CA ARG A 177 11.28 1.08 8.50
C ARG A 177 11.89 2.16 7.58
N LEU A 178 13.12 1.98 7.10
CA LEU A 178 13.70 2.85 6.08
C LEU A 178 12.97 2.71 4.74
N CYS A 179 12.57 1.50 4.34
CA CYS A 179 11.76 1.29 3.12
C CYS A 179 10.37 1.95 3.26
N ILE A 180 9.76 1.88 4.45
CA ILE A 180 8.51 2.60 4.75
C ILE A 180 8.74 4.12 4.67
N ALA A 181 9.82 4.64 5.31
CA ALA A 181 10.18 6.07 5.24
C ALA A 181 10.40 6.54 3.80
N ARG A 182 11.05 5.72 2.96
CA ARG A 182 11.25 6.01 1.54
C ARG A 182 9.92 6.14 0.78
N THR A 183 8.95 5.31 1.11
CA THR A 183 7.61 5.38 0.53
C THR A 183 6.87 6.65 1.01
N ILE A 184 6.90 6.94 2.31
CA ILE A 184 6.32 8.15 2.91
C ILE A 184 6.89 9.44 2.31
N ALA A 185 8.20 9.47 2.02
CA ALA A 185 8.86 10.63 1.44
C ALA A 185 8.26 11.11 0.12
N MET A 186 7.63 10.20 -0.64
CA MET A 186 6.92 10.52 -1.88
C MET A 186 5.49 11.04 -1.65
N LYS A 187 5.00 11.04 -0.40
CA LYS A 187 3.64 11.46 0.01
C LYS A 187 2.55 10.76 -0.81
N PRO A 188 2.51 9.41 -0.83
CA PRO A 188 1.50 8.68 -1.57
C PRO A 188 0.12 8.86 -0.93
N THR A 189 -0.95 8.62 -1.68
CA THR A 189 -2.32 8.53 -1.15
C THR A 189 -2.59 7.12 -0.60
N VAL A 190 -2.01 6.10 -1.25
CA VAL A 190 -2.20 4.69 -0.88
C VAL A 190 -0.84 4.03 -0.63
N MET A 191 -0.75 3.23 0.44
CA MET A 191 0.42 2.42 0.75
C MET A 191 0.07 0.93 0.68
N LEU A 192 0.81 0.19 -0.15
CA LEU A 192 0.70 -1.25 -0.29
C LEU A 192 1.84 -1.91 0.50
N LEU A 193 1.50 -2.78 1.44
CA LEU A 193 2.46 -3.47 2.30
C LEU A 193 2.35 -4.98 2.07
N ASP A 194 3.36 -5.58 1.43
CA ASP A 194 3.39 -7.01 1.15
C ASP A 194 4.18 -7.73 2.26
N GLU A 195 3.50 -8.28 3.26
CA GLU A 195 4.06 -8.97 4.43
C GLU A 195 5.22 -8.21 5.13
N PRO A 196 5.04 -6.94 5.51
CA PRO A 196 6.15 -6.04 5.87
C PRO A 196 6.91 -6.44 7.13
N SER A 197 6.43 -7.39 7.89
CA SER A 197 7.03 -7.81 9.17
C SER A 197 7.37 -9.30 9.25
N SER A 198 7.14 -10.07 8.18
CA SER A 198 7.30 -11.54 8.18
C SER A 198 8.73 -12.04 8.50
N ALA A 199 9.75 -11.20 8.25
CA ALA A 199 11.16 -11.54 8.48
C ALA A 199 11.76 -10.78 9.67
N LEU A 200 10.94 -10.16 10.52
CA LEU A 200 11.39 -9.35 11.65
C LEU A 200 11.28 -10.11 12.97
N ASP A 201 12.17 -9.74 13.92
CA ASP A 201 12.05 -10.16 15.30
C ASP A 201 10.80 -9.55 15.98
N PRO A 202 10.29 -10.12 17.09
CA PRO A 202 9.05 -9.66 17.72
C PRO A 202 9.03 -8.17 18.12
N ILE A 203 10.17 -7.62 18.55
CA ILE A 203 10.28 -6.21 18.96
C ILE A 203 10.17 -5.30 17.74
N SER A 204 10.87 -5.64 16.66
CA SER A 204 10.81 -4.92 15.39
C SER A 204 9.43 -5.02 14.74
N ASN A 205 8.76 -6.18 14.86
CA ASN A 205 7.41 -6.38 14.38
C ASN A 205 6.42 -5.46 15.10
N ALA A 206 6.46 -5.41 16.44
CA ALA A 206 5.58 -4.52 17.22
C ALA A 206 5.75 -3.05 16.79
N LYS A 207 6.99 -2.59 16.60
CA LYS A 207 7.26 -1.22 16.12
C LYS A 207 6.66 -0.95 14.73
N VAL A 208 6.65 -1.94 13.82
CA VAL A 208 6.03 -1.80 12.49
C VAL A 208 4.50 -1.81 12.60
N GLU A 209 3.91 -2.59 13.50
CA GLU A 209 2.47 -2.60 13.74
C GLU A 209 1.99 -1.24 14.29
N ASP A 210 2.64 -0.72 15.33
CA ASP A 210 2.34 0.60 15.90
C ASP A 210 2.45 1.70 14.83
N LEU A 211 3.49 1.62 14.00
CA LEU A 211 3.71 2.53 12.90
C LEU A 211 2.55 2.48 11.88
N ILE A 212 2.07 1.30 11.50
CA ILE A 212 0.95 1.15 10.56
C ILE A 212 -0.34 1.79 11.12
N VAL A 213 -0.61 1.57 12.41
CA VAL A 213 -1.76 2.18 13.10
C VAL A 213 -1.68 3.70 13.10
N ASP A 214 -0.50 4.26 13.29
CA ASP A 214 -0.32 5.72 13.23
C ASP A 214 -0.43 6.28 11.82
N LEU A 215 0.11 5.58 10.83
CA LEU A 215 0.11 6.00 9.42
C LEU A 215 -1.29 6.02 8.80
N LYS A 216 -2.25 5.22 9.27
CA LYS A 216 -3.62 5.22 8.71
C LYS A 216 -4.35 6.57 8.85
N LYS A 217 -3.88 7.45 9.72
CA LYS A 217 -4.43 8.81 9.86
C LYS A 217 -4.21 9.65 8.61
N ASP A 218 -3.09 9.41 7.94
CA ASP A 218 -2.65 10.18 6.76
C ASP A 218 -2.80 9.38 5.45
N TYR A 219 -2.75 8.04 5.51
CA TYR A 219 -2.66 7.16 4.34
C TYR A 219 -3.74 6.08 4.36
N SER A 220 -4.18 5.66 3.17
CA SER A 220 -4.97 4.44 2.99
C SER A 220 -4.00 3.28 2.83
N ILE A 221 -4.14 2.23 3.65
CA ILE A 221 -3.16 1.14 3.72
C ILE A 221 -3.82 -0.18 3.35
N ILE A 222 -3.19 -0.93 2.44
CA ILE A 222 -3.57 -2.30 2.12
C ILE A 222 -2.38 -3.18 2.49
N ILE A 223 -2.60 -4.13 3.39
CA ILE A 223 -1.55 -5.01 3.90
C ILE A 223 -1.86 -6.48 3.62
N VAL A 224 -0.90 -7.18 3.04
CA VAL A 224 -0.91 -8.66 3.04
C VAL A 224 -0.22 -9.15 4.29
N THR A 225 -0.85 -10.05 5.01
CA THR A 225 -0.25 -10.75 6.15
C THR A 225 -0.76 -12.18 6.27
N HIS A 226 0.09 -13.06 6.72
CA HIS A 226 -0.28 -14.43 7.14
C HIS A 226 -0.45 -14.53 8.66
N ASN A 227 -0.18 -13.45 9.40
CA ASN A 227 -0.37 -13.40 10.85
C ASN A 227 -1.76 -12.85 11.20
N MET A 228 -2.66 -13.76 11.62
CA MET A 228 -4.03 -13.42 12.00
C MET A 228 -4.11 -12.43 13.14
N GLN A 229 -3.23 -12.58 14.15
CA GLN A 229 -3.20 -11.67 15.30
C GLN A 229 -2.81 -10.26 14.87
N GLN A 230 -1.86 -10.12 13.93
CA GLN A 230 -1.50 -8.84 13.35
C GLN A 230 -2.70 -8.23 12.62
N ALA A 231 -3.34 -8.97 11.68
CA ALA A 231 -4.51 -8.48 10.96
C ALA A 231 -5.60 -8.00 11.93
N SER A 232 -5.93 -8.79 12.94
CA SER A 232 -6.94 -8.46 13.95
C SER A 232 -6.64 -7.18 14.74
N ARG A 233 -5.34 -6.88 14.99
CA ARG A 233 -4.96 -5.68 15.79
C ARG A 233 -4.92 -4.40 14.99
N ILE A 234 -4.47 -4.47 13.73
CA ILE A 234 -4.10 -3.24 12.99
C ILE A 234 -5.10 -2.85 11.91
N SER A 235 -5.97 -3.76 11.43
CA SER A 235 -6.86 -3.47 10.30
C SER A 235 -8.27 -3.06 10.73
N ASP A 236 -8.89 -2.23 9.89
CA ASP A 236 -10.29 -1.82 10.02
C ASP A 236 -11.21 -2.81 9.27
N LYS A 237 -10.77 -3.28 8.09
CA LYS A 237 -11.43 -4.32 7.29
C LYS A 237 -10.46 -5.44 6.94
N THR A 238 -11.01 -6.63 6.78
CA THR A 238 -10.22 -7.81 6.41
C THR A 238 -10.88 -8.55 5.24
N ALA A 239 -10.08 -8.88 4.24
CA ALA A 239 -10.45 -9.67 3.07
C ALA A 239 -9.80 -11.04 3.15
N PHE A 240 -10.60 -12.11 3.17
CA PHE A 240 -10.11 -13.49 3.15
C PHE A 240 -10.07 -14.02 1.73
N PHE A 241 -8.88 -14.41 1.28
CA PHE A 241 -8.59 -14.98 -0.04
C PHE A 241 -8.36 -16.47 0.05
N LEU A 242 -8.95 -17.22 -0.90
CA LEU A 242 -8.72 -18.66 -1.05
C LEU A 242 -8.69 -19.03 -2.53
N SER A 243 -7.60 -19.65 -3.00
CA SER A 243 -7.45 -20.18 -4.37
C SER A 243 -7.80 -19.17 -5.50
N GLY A 244 -7.50 -17.90 -5.28
CA GLY A 244 -7.77 -16.81 -6.23
C GLY A 244 -9.13 -16.12 -6.03
N ASP A 245 -9.98 -16.63 -5.16
CA ASP A 245 -11.29 -16.07 -4.86
C ASP A 245 -11.25 -15.19 -3.61
N LEU A 246 -12.09 -14.13 -3.59
CA LEU A 246 -12.45 -13.41 -2.39
C LEU A 246 -13.62 -14.12 -1.70
N ILE A 247 -13.36 -14.76 -0.58
CA ILE A 247 -14.37 -15.53 0.14
C ILE A 247 -15.23 -14.63 1.02
N GLU A 248 -14.61 -13.70 1.73
CA GLU A 248 -15.30 -12.77 2.61
C GLU A 248 -14.53 -11.47 2.74
N TYR A 249 -15.25 -10.35 2.80
CA TYR A 249 -14.69 -9.01 3.04
C TYR A 249 -15.64 -8.22 3.92
N ASP A 250 -15.22 -7.91 5.14
CA ASP A 250 -16.04 -7.20 6.11
C ASP A 250 -15.15 -6.46 7.14
N LEU A 251 -15.78 -5.83 8.13
CA LEU A 251 -15.09 -5.28 9.30
C LEU A 251 -14.23 -6.37 9.96
N THR A 252 -13.02 -6.01 10.34
CA THR A 252 -12.06 -6.94 10.95
C THR A 252 -12.63 -7.62 12.18
N GLU A 253 -13.31 -6.88 13.06
CA GLU A 253 -13.97 -7.45 14.23
C GLU A 253 -14.94 -8.57 13.84
N LYS A 254 -15.80 -8.34 12.83
CA LYS A 254 -16.76 -9.35 12.37
C LYS A 254 -16.07 -10.58 11.80
N ILE A 255 -15.05 -10.38 10.94
CA ILE A 255 -14.28 -11.48 10.35
C ILE A 255 -13.69 -12.39 11.44
N PHE A 256 -13.15 -11.83 12.52
CA PHE A 256 -12.45 -12.60 13.56
C PHE A 256 -13.34 -13.11 14.70
N THR A 257 -14.58 -12.61 14.84
CA THR A 257 -15.48 -13.01 15.94
C THR A 257 -16.71 -13.77 15.47
N ASN A 258 -17.28 -13.37 14.32
CA ASN A 258 -18.52 -13.96 13.79
C ASN A 258 -18.54 -13.87 12.25
N PRO A 259 -17.63 -14.58 11.54
CA PRO A 259 -17.59 -14.58 10.09
C PRO A 259 -18.89 -15.15 9.50
N SER A 260 -19.27 -14.63 8.32
CA SER A 260 -20.48 -15.06 7.62
C SER A 260 -20.25 -16.32 6.76
N GLN A 261 -18.98 -16.65 6.50
CA GLN A 261 -18.59 -17.79 5.66
C GLN A 261 -17.92 -18.89 6.49
N THR A 262 -18.39 -20.11 6.39
CA THR A 262 -17.80 -21.28 7.06
C THR A 262 -16.31 -21.45 6.76
N LYS A 263 -15.91 -21.21 5.49
CA LYS A 263 -14.49 -21.27 5.09
C LYS A 263 -13.62 -20.26 5.82
N THR A 264 -14.17 -19.08 6.12
CA THR A 264 -13.48 -18.04 6.90
C THR A 264 -13.32 -18.50 8.35
N GLU A 265 -14.36 -19.05 8.95
CA GLU A 265 -14.33 -19.60 10.31
C GLU A 265 -13.30 -20.72 10.44
N GLU A 266 -13.32 -21.69 9.53
CA GLU A 266 -12.36 -22.79 9.49
C GLU A 266 -10.92 -22.30 9.39
N TYR A 267 -10.66 -21.29 8.53
CA TYR A 267 -9.33 -20.72 8.35
C TYR A 267 -8.83 -20.02 9.62
N ILE A 268 -9.66 -19.17 10.25
CA ILE A 268 -9.30 -18.41 11.45
C ILE A 268 -9.09 -19.32 12.67
N THR A 269 -9.89 -20.37 12.78
CA THR A 269 -9.80 -21.32 13.91
C THR A 269 -8.70 -22.39 13.71
N GLY A 270 -7.99 -22.36 12.59
CA GLY A 270 -6.94 -23.35 12.27
C GLY A 270 -7.47 -24.74 11.94
N ARG A 271 -8.76 -24.87 11.62
CA ARG A 271 -9.42 -26.14 11.21
C ARG A 271 -9.41 -26.33 9.70
N PHE A 272 -8.68 -25.48 9.00
CA PHE A 272 -8.57 -25.49 7.54
C PHE A 272 -7.59 -26.56 7.11
N GLY A 273 -8.06 -27.65 6.48
CA GLY A 273 -7.26 -28.76 5.98
C GLY A 273 -8.10 -29.78 5.23
#